data_969a7d9065b35193598d4ffcb2cad5af
#
_entry.id   969a7d9065b35193598d4ffcb2cad5af
#
_cell.length_a   1.000
_cell.length_b   1.000
_cell.length_c   1.000
_cell.angle_alpha   90.00
_cell.angle_beta   90.00
_cell.angle_gamma   90.00
#
_symmetry.space_group_name_H-M   'P 1'
#
loop_
_entity.id
_entity.type
_entity.pdbx_description
1 polymer ?
#
loop_
_entity_poly.entity_id
_entity_poly.type
_entity_poly.pdbx_seq_one_letter_code
_entity_poly.pdbx_strand_id
1 'polypeptide(L)'
;MKNKKSIYIQDNFFEDTFFSTLQKEVLLLEFSSRFNDLDEINHEDPNIYQRNYHNVALSNESKVVLEVKKNIKKYFDHPVKNINSNYFLSFPNTPPIPHEDGDSSYNCLIYLIGDKLVNNGTGFYEKLNDEYQLHTHIGFKENRAIFFDSSIYHSPLQFAGNSTPRYVMANFMN
;
A
#
# COMPACT_ATOMS: atom_id res chain seq x y z
N MET A 1 1.73 -3.85 -29.39
CA MET A 1 2.42 -4.53 -28.27
C MET A 1 1.63 -4.24 -27.01
N LYS A 2 1.11 -5.25 -26.28
CA LYS A 2 0.51 -5.01 -24.97
C LYS A 2 1.63 -4.55 -24.04
N ASN A 3 1.52 -3.36 -23.45
CA ASN A 3 2.46 -2.91 -22.42
C ASN A 3 2.49 -3.96 -21.33
N LYS A 4 3.67 -4.54 -21.11
CA LYS A 4 3.84 -5.56 -20.08
C LYS A 4 3.74 -4.85 -18.74
N LYS A 5 2.63 -5.06 -18.02
CA LYS A 5 2.44 -4.56 -16.66
C LYS A 5 3.61 -5.09 -15.81
N SER A 6 4.35 -4.20 -15.18
CA SER A 6 5.56 -4.56 -14.44
C SER A 6 5.40 -4.29 -12.96
N ILE A 7 5.97 -5.18 -12.16
CA ILE A 7 6.11 -5.02 -10.71
C ILE A 7 7.61 -4.98 -10.42
N TYR A 8 8.05 -3.96 -9.71
CA TYR A 8 9.44 -3.79 -9.32
C TYR A 8 9.56 -3.70 -7.80
N ILE A 9 10.57 -4.31 -7.22
CA ILE A 9 10.79 -4.38 -5.78
C ILE A 9 12.14 -3.75 -5.44
N GLN A 10 12.14 -2.85 -4.46
CA GLN A 10 13.34 -2.25 -3.88
C GLN A 10 13.36 -2.47 -2.36
N ASP A 11 14.30 -3.29 -1.89
CA ASP A 11 14.58 -3.42 -0.45
C ASP A 11 15.48 -2.27 0.02
N ASN A 12 15.40 -1.96 1.32
CA ASN A 12 16.14 -0.87 1.96
C ASN A 12 15.90 0.47 1.22
N PHE A 13 14.62 0.79 1.03
CA PHE A 13 14.21 1.97 0.26
C PHE A 13 14.65 3.27 0.90
N PHE A 14 14.53 3.38 2.23
CA PHE A 14 15.06 4.51 3.01
C PHE A 14 16.37 4.13 3.71
N GLU A 15 17.15 5.14 4.07
CA GLU A 15 18.26 4.98 5.01
C GLU A 15 17.75 4.55 6.38
N ASP A 16 18.47 3.67 7.07
CA ASP A 16 18.02 3.00 8.31
C ASP A 16 17.63 3.99 9.43
N THR A 17 18.38 5.08 9.59
CA THR A 17 18.08 6.11 10.60
C THR A 17 16.77 6.84 10.30
N PHE A 18 16.53 7.17 9.05
CA PHE A 18 15.28 7.79 8.63
C PHE A 18 14.11 6.81 8.80
N PHE A 19 14.28 5.56 8.36
CA PHE A 19 13.26 4.53 8.45
C PHE A 19 12.85 4.25 9.90
N SER A 20 13.82 4.12 10.82
CA SER A 20 13.56 3.93 12.26
C SER A 20 12.80 5.09 12.87
N THR A 21 13.06 6.33 12.45
CA THR A 21 12.31 7.50 12.88
C THR A 21 10.87 7.46 12.35
N LEU A 22 10.71 7.12 11.08
CA LEU A 22 9.41 7.00 10.43
C LEU A 22 8.51 5.95 11.10
N GLN A 23 9.08 4.79 11.49
CA GLN A 23 8.34 3.76 12.22
C GLN A 23 7.80 4.27 13.57
N LYS A 24 8.59 5.07 14.29
CA LYS A 24 8.14 5.67 15.56
C LYS A 24 7.06 6.71 15.35
N GLU A 25 7.20 7.56 14.33
CA GLU A 25 6.22 8.60 14.01
C GLU A 25 4.87 8.00 13.62
N VAL A 26 4.85 6.98 12.77
CA VAL A 26 3.60 6.36 12.30
C VAL A 26 2.79 5.72 13.41
N LEU A 27 3.45 5.19 14.45
CA LEU A 27 2.77 4.61 15.62
C LEU A 27 2.08 5.65 16.52
N LEU A 28 2.43 6.93 16.39
CA LEU A 28 1.83 8.03 17.16
C LEU A 28 0.66 8.69 16.43
N LEU A 29 0.37 8.28 15.19
CA LEU A 29 -0.71 8.87 14.41
C LEU A 29 -2.06 8.30 14.80
N GLU A 30 -3.07 9.18 14.80
CA GLU A 30 -4.46 8.79 14.89
C GLU A 30 -4.97 8.46 13.47
N PHE A 31 -5.30 7.20 13.24
CA PHE A 31 -5.85 6.74 11.97
C PHE A 31 -7.38 6.84 11.99
N SER A 32 -7.94 7.54 11.01
CA SER A 32 -9.38 7.56 10.78
C SER A 32 -9.80 6.46 9.81
N SER A 33 -11.03 5.95 9.98
CA SER A 33 -11.62 5.08 8.97
C SER A 33 -11.69 5.82 7.62
N ARG A 34 -11.33 5.13 6.54
CA ARG A 34 -11.40 5.70 5.18
C ARG A 34 -12.84 6.06 4.77
N PHE A 35 -13.83 5.46 5.41
CA PHE A 35 -15.23 5.58 5.08
C PHE A 35 -16.02 6.23 6.25
N ASN A 36 -15.76 7.50 6.52
CA ASN A 36 -16.54 8.26 7.50
C ASN A 36 -17.93 8.66 6.98
N ASP A 37 -18.16 8.63 5.65
CA ASP A 37 -19.44 8.94 5.04
C ASP A 37 -20.22 7.65 4.75
N LEU A 38 -21.19 7.37 5.62
CA LEU A 38 -22.11 6.22 5.49
C LEU A 38 -22.95 6.26 4.21
N ASP A 39 -23.00 7.40 3.53
CA ASP A 39 -23.85 7.61 2.35
C ASP A 39 -23.29 7.03 1.04
N GLU A 40 -21.99 6.71 0.98
CA GLU A 40 -21.36 6.12 -0.23
C GLU A 40 -21.23 4.61 -0.18
N ILE A 41 -21.57 3.97 0.93
CA ILE A 41 -21.49 2.51 1.07
C ILE A 41 -22.76 1.87 0.51
N ASN A 42 -22.84 1.79 -0.80
CA ASN A 42 -23.75 0.87 -1.45
C ASN A 42 -23.11 -0.53 -1.43
N HIS A 43 -23.65 -1.37 -0.53
CA HIS A 43 -23.75 -2.82 -0.63
C HIS A 43 -22.63 -3.72 -0.13
N GLU A 44 -23.03 -4.76 0.50
CA GLU A 44 -22.41 -6.02 0.88
C GLU A 44 -21.57 -6.05 2.17
N ASP A 45 -21.98 -5.45 3.20
CA ASP A 45 -21.37 -5.42 4.54
C ASP A 45 -20.37 -4.26 4.75
N PRO A 46 -20.91 -3.05 4.98
CA PRO A 46 -20.12 -1.86 5.30
C PRO A 46 -19.21 -2.04 6.52
N ASN A 47 -19.52 -2.99 7.39
CA ASN A 47 -18.74 -3.25 8.59
C ASN A 47 -17.37 -3.86 8.31
N ILE A 48 -17.19 -4.58 7.21
CA ILE A 48 -15.91 -5.18 6.83
C ILE A 48 -14.91 -4.11 6.44
N TYR A 49 -15.31 -3.14 5.63
CA TYR A 49 -14.45 -2.05 5.19
C TYR A 49 -14.11 -1.08 6.31
N GLN A 50 -15.08 -0.65 7.10
CA GLN A 50 -14.87 0.33 8.16
C GLN A 50 -13.94 -0.14 9.27
N ARG A 51 -13.86 -1.45 9.52
CA ARG A 51 -13.03 -2.00 10.59
C ARG A 51 -11.59 -2.27 10.21
N ASN A 52 -11.30 -2.39 8.93
CA ASN A 52 -10.07 -3.03 8.48
C ASN A 52 -9.09 -2.11 7.76
N TYR A 53 -9.53 -0.93 7.30
CA TYR A 53 -8.70 0.02 6.57
C TYR A 53 -8.83 1.42 7.13
N HIS A 54 -7.72 1.93 7.65
CA HIS A 54 -7.62 3.28 8.16
C HIS A 54 -6.50 4.01 7.45
N ASN A 55 -6.64 5.31 7.22
CA ASN A 55 -5.60 6.08 6.57
C ASN A 55 -5.33 7.43 7.23
N VAL A 56 -4.15 7.98 6.92
CA VAL A 56 -3.76 9.36 7.23
C VAL A 56 -3.09 9.94 5.99
N ALA A 57 -3.67 10.99 5.43
CA ALA A 57 -3.09 11.70 4.30
C ALA A 57 -1.86 12.52 4.73
N LEU A 58 -0.84 12.55 3.88
CA LEU A 58 0.39 13.28 4.12
C LEU A 58 0.43 14.57 3.31
N SER A 59 0.88 15.66 3.95
CA SER A 59 1.17 16.90 3.23
C SER A 59 2.31 16.68 2.23
N ASN A 60 2.15 17.20 1.03
CA ASN A 60 3.17 17.17 -0.02
C ASN A 60 4.48 17.88 0.34
N GLU A 61 4.45 18.73 1.37
CA GLU A 61 5.60 19.50 1.88
C GLU A 61 6.24 18.83 3.11
N SER A 62 5.66 17.71 3.60
CA SER A 62 6.24 17.00 4.73
C SER A 62 7.62 16.44 4.40
N LYS A 63 8.50 16.40 5.40
CA LYS A 63 9.84 15.81 5.26
C LYS A 63 9.79 14.37 4.73
N VAL A 64 8.76 13.62 5.14
CA VAL A 64 8.54 12.24 4.72
C VAL A 64 8.28 12.16 3.22
N VAL A 65 7.34 12.97 2.71
CA VAL A 65 7.01 12.98 1.27
C VAL A 65 8.18 13.48 0.43
N LEU A 66 8.96 14.44 0.92
CA LEU A 66 10.16 14.91 0.23
C LEU A 66 11.22 13.80 0.13
N GLU A 67 11.42 13.02 1.20
CA GLU A 67 12.35 11.88 1.16
C GLU A 67 11.84 10.73 0.28
N VAL A 68 10.52 10.47 0.27
CA VAL A 68 9.87 9.55 -0.67
C VAL A 68 10.16 9.98 -2.13
N LYS A 69 9.91 11.25 -2.47
CA LYS A 69 10.16 11.80 -3.83
C LYS A 69 11.62 11.60 -4.25
N LYS A 70 12.55 11.85 -3.35
CA LYS A 70 13.99 11.68 -3.59
C LYS A 70 14.33 10.21 -3.89
N ASN A 71 13.80 9.27 -3.10
CA ASN A 71 14.08 7.84 -3.28
C ASN A 71 13.34 7.25 -4.49
N ILE A 72 12.11 7.68 -4.78
CA ILE A 72 11.42 7.30 -6.02
C ILE A 72 12.26 7.71 -7.22
N LYS A 73 12.75 8.95 -7.27
CA LYS A 73 13.63 9.44 -8.35
C LYS A 73 14.93 8.64 -8.49
N LYS A 74 15.44 8.08 -7.39
CA LYS A 74 16.64 7.24 -7.38
C LYS A 74 16.41 5.83 -7.92
N TYR A 75 15.25 5.23 -7.62
CA TYR A 75 15.01 3.81 -7.84
C TYR A 75 13.97 3.49 -8.92
N PHE A 76 13.19 4.47 -9.37
CA PHE A 76 12.11 4.27 -10.32
C PHE A 76 12.34 5.11 -11.58
N ASP A 77 12.51 4.44 -12.71
CA ASP A 77 12.95 5.04 -13.98
C ASP A 77 11.82 5.61 -14.86
N HIS A 78 10.68 5.89 -14.25
CA HIS A 78 9.56 6.54 -14.94
C HIS A 78 9.40 7.99 -14.46
N PRO A 79 9.03 8.92 -15.36
CA PRO A 79 8.78 10.29 -14.98
C PRO A 79 7.56 10.37 -14.05
N VAL A 80 7.77 10.92 -12.86
CA VAL A 80 6.72 11.15 -11.88
C VAL A 80 6.57 12.66 -11.66
N LYS A 81 5.41 13.21 -11.98
CA LYS A 81 5.09 14.64 -11.84
C LYS A 81 4.48 14.95 -10.48
N ASN A 82 3.52 14.14 -10.07
CA ASN A 82 2.78 14.33 -8.83
C ASN A 82 2.81 13.04 -7.99
N ILE A 83 2.86 13.20 -6.68
CA ILE A 83 2.76 12.09 -5.72
C ILE A 83 1.75 12.49 -4.66
N ASN A 84 0.76 11.63 -4.45
CA ASN A 84 -0.16 11.71 -3.32
C ASN A 84 0.17 10.55 -2.37
N SER A 85 0.54 10.87 -1.14
CA SER A 85 1.05 9.90 -0.16
C SER A 85 0.11 9.77 1.02
N ASN A 86 -0.18 8.53 1.40
CA ASN A 86 -1.01 8.22 2.57
C ASN A 86 -0.37 7.09 3.37
N TYR A 87 -0.49 7.16 4.70
CA TYR A 87 -0.30 5.99 5.53
C TYR A 87 -1.58 5.18 5.58
N PHE A 88 -1.45 3.87 5.52
CA PHE A 88 -2.54 2.92 5.69
C PHE A 88 -2.24 1.96 6.82
N LEU A 89 -3.27 1.71 7.62
CA LEU A 89 -3.30 0.71 8.66
C LEU A 89 -4.31 -0.37 8.27
N SER A 90 -3.87 -1.62 8.21
CA SER A 90 -4.74 -2.78 8.03
C SER A 90 -4.58 -3.76 9.19
N PHE A 91 -5.70 -4.33 9.63
CA PHE A 91 -5.73 -5.28 10.74
C PHE A 91 -5.56 -6.72 10.27
N PRO A 92 -5.06 -7.62 11.14
CA PRO A 92 -5.02 -9.05 10.87
C PRO A 92 -6.40 -9.60 10.46
N ASN A 93 -6.38 -10.56 9.55
CA ASN A 93 -7.59 -11.19 9.00
C ASN A 93 -8.47 -10.27 8.16
N THR A 94 -7.96 -9.13 7.71
CA THR A 94 -8.63 -8.31 6.70
C THR A 94 -8.82 -9.13 5.42
N PRO A 95 -10.06 -9.32 4.93
CA PRO A 95 -10.30 -10.04 3.69
C PRO A 95 -9.58 -9.36 2.51
N PRO A 96 -8.97 -10.11 1.60
CA PRO A 96 -8.42 -9.52 0.39
C PRO A 96 -9.54 -9.01 -0.51
N ILE A 97 -9.44 -7.76 -0.92
CA ILE A 97 -10.38 -7.13 -1.85
C ILE A 97 -9.57 -6.57 -3.01
N PRO A 98 -9.40 -7.36 -4.09
CA PRO A 98 -8.64 -6.93 -5.24
C PRO A 98 -9.27 -5.70 -5.90
N HIS A 99 -8.48 -4.63 -6.09
CA HIS A 99 -8.89 -3.38 -6.72
C HIS A 99 -7.77 -2.80 -7.58
N GLU A 100 -8.13 -1.89 -8.46
CA GLU A 100 -7.23 -1.03 -9.21
C GLU A 100 -7.25 0.38 -8.61
N ASP A 101 -6.14 1.12 -8.71
CA ASP A 101 -6.07 2.53 -8.30
C ASP A 101 -6.14 3.44 -9.54
N GLY A 102 -7.35 3.57 -10.11
CA GLY A 102 -7.60 4.14 -11.42
C GLY A 102 -7.18 5.61 -11.63
N ASP A 103 -6.95 6.37 -10.55
CA ASP A 103 -6.64 7.80 -10.62
C ASP A 103 -5.12 8.09 -10.71
N SER A 104 -4.28 7.08 -10.67
CA SER A 104 -2.83 7.18 -10.79
C SER A 104 -2.29 6.35 -11.95
N SER A 105 -1.08 6.68 -12.42
CA SER A 105 -0.39 5.88 -13.43
C SER A 105 0.38 4.73 -12.80
N TYR A 106 1.00 5.00 -11.66
CA TYR A 106 1.82 4.03 -10.90
C TYR A 106 1.56 4.17 -9.41
N ASN A 107 1.81 3.07 -8.71
CA ASN A 107 1.81 3.03 -7.26
C ASN A 107 3.18 2.64 -6.71
N CYS A 108 3.49 3.17 -5.53
CA CYS A 108 4.63 2.73 -4.74
C CYS A 108 4.14 2.43 -3.31
N LEU A 109 4.07 1.15 -2.95
CA LEU A 109 3.78 0.72 -1.58
C LEU A 109 5.08 0.52 -0.82
N ILE A 110 5.20 1.11 0.37
CA ILE A 110 6.36 0.97 1.25
C ILE A 110 5.91 0.32 2.55
N TYR A 111 6.47 -0.84 2.86
CA TYR A 111 6.16 -1.57 4.10
C TYR A 111 6.88 -0.97 5.29
N LEU A 112 6.14 -0.60 6.33
CA LEU A 112 6.67 0.08 7.51
C LEU A 112 6.75 -0.85 8.73
N ILE A 113 5.62 -1.39 9.18
CA ILE A 113 5.51 -2.23 10.38
C ILE A 113 4.52 -3.36 10.10
N GLY A 114 4.82 -4.56 10.56
CA GLY A 114 3.95 -5.73 10.45
C GLY A 114 4.67 -7.03 10.77
N ASP A 115 3.92 -8.12 10.85
CA ASP A 115 4.48 -9.44 11.08
C ASP A 115 5.31 -9.91 9.86
N LYS A 116 6.48 -10.47 10.12
CA LYS A 116 7.41 -11.00 9.10
C LYS A 116 7.05 -12.44 8.69
N LEU A 117 5.76 -12.72 8.56
CA LEU A 117 5.25 -14.03 8.17
C LEU A 117 5.10 -14.10 6.64
N VAL A 118 5.29 -15.29 6.10
CA VAL A 118 5.20 -15.55 4.66
C VAL A 118 3.82 -15.22 4.06
N ASN A 119 2.78 -15.25 4.88
CA ASN A 119 1.40 -14.96 4.52
C ASN A 119 0.99 -13.49 4.78
N ASN A 120 1.94 -12.59 5.09
CA ASN A 120 1.75 -11.15 5.16
C ASN A 120 2.39 -10.49 3.95
N GLY A 121 1.70 -9.53 3.33
CA GLY A 121 2.23 -8.82 2.17
C GLY A 121 1.17 -8.22 1.26
N THR A 122 1.45 -8.18 -0.03
CA THR A 122 0.53 -7.71 -1.06
C THR A 122 0.33 -8.79 -2.12
N GLY A 123 -0.92 -9.14 -2.39
CA GLY A 123 -1.32 -9.97 -3.50
C GLY A 123 -1.57 -9.14 -4.76
N PHE A 124 -1.16 -9.67 -5.89
CA PHE A 124 -1.44 -9.15 -7.22
C PHE A 124 -2.26 -10.19 -7.98
N TYR A 125 -3.33 -9.75 -8.64
CA TYR A 125 -4.35 -10.63 -9.16
C TYR A 125 -4.57 -10.43 -10.67
N GLU A 126 -5.00 -11.50 -11.31
CA GLU A 126 -5.61 -11.46 -12.63
C GLU A 126 -7.13 -11.65 -12.49
N LYS A 127 -7.91 -10.87 -13.25
CA LYS A 127 -9.35 -11.05 -13.32
C LYS A 127 -9.70 -11.94 -14.51
N LEU A 128 -10.23 -13.14 -14.23
CA LEU A 128 -10.65 -14.13 -15.21
C LEU A 128 -12.11 -14.49 -14.97
N ASN A 129 -12.98 -14.27 -15.95
CA ASN A 129 -14.41 -14.61 -15.88
C ASN A 129 -15.11 -14.07 -14.62
N ASP A 130 -14.84 -12.81 -14.28
CA ASP A 130 -15.32 -12.10 -13.06
C ASP A 130 -14.82 -12.64 -11.73
N GLU A 131 -13.88 -13.56 -11.74
CA GLU A 131 -13.16 -14.04 -10.55
C GLU A 131 -11.75 -13.45 -10.49
N TYR A 132 -11.24 -13.21 -9.27
CA TYR A 132 -9.87 -12.79 -9.03
C TYR A 132 -9.01 -13.98 -8.66
N GLN A 133 -7.98 -14.24 -9.46
CA GLN A 133 -6.99 -15.27 -9.20
C GLN A 133 -5.68 -14.64 -8.77
N LEU A 134 -5.13 -15.11 -7.65
CA LEU A 134 -3.84 -14.64 -7.17
C LEU A 134 -2.74 -15.06 -8.16
N HIS A 135 -2.11 -14.08 -8.79
CA HIS A 135 -1.01 -14.29 -9.73
C HIS A 135 0.36 -14.23 -9.05
N THR A 136 0.55 -13.23 -8.19
CA THR A 136 1.83 -13.00 -7.50
C THR A 136 1.57 -12.52 -6.08
N HIS A 137 2.38 -13.00 -5.13
CA HIS A 137 2.42 -12.50 -3.77
C HIS A 137 3.80 -11.94 -3.46
N ILE A 138 3.85 -10.70 -2.97
CA ILE A 138 5.08 -10.09 -2.48
C ILE A 138 5.01 -10.01 -0.97
N GLY A 139 5.83 -10.84 -0.31
CA GLY A 139 5.85 -10.96 1.13
C GLY A 139 6.32 -9.67 1.82
N PHE A 140 5.80 -9.46 3.02
CA PHE A 140 6.14 -8.33 3.87
C PHE A 140 7.62 -8.36 4.26
N LYS A 141 8.27 -7.23 4.09
CA LYS A 141 9.61 -6.95 4.60
C LYS A 141 9.68 -5.46 4.91
N GLU A 142 10.03 -5.11 6.13
CA GLU A 142 10.23 -3.71 6.52
C GLU A 142 11.20 -3.00 5.56
N ASN A 143 10.92 -1.73 5.27
CA ASN A 143 11.69 -0.90 4.36
C ASN A 143 11.77 -1.43 2.91
N ARG A 144 10.78 -2.25 2.50
CA ARG A 144 10.59 -2.69 1.12
C ARG A 144 9.61 -1.77 0.44
N ALA A 145 9.99 -1.24 -0.72
CA ALA A 145 9.11 -0.57 -1.67
C ALA A 145 8.72 -1.50 -2.82
N ILE A 146 7.46 -1.45 -3.23
CA ILE A 146 6.92 -2.18 -4.38
C ILE A 146 6.34 -1.13 -5.33
N PHE A 147 6.87 -1.06 -6.53
CA PHE A 147 6.38 -0.21 -7.61
C PHE A 147 5.58 -1.05 -8.60
N PHE A 148 4.44 -0.56 -9.01
CA PHE A 148 3.61 -1.25 -9.99
C PHE A 148 2.67 -0.30 -10.74
N ASP A 149 2.23 -0.73 -11.91
CA ASP A 149 1.21 -0.05 -12.70
C ASP A 149 -0.12 -0.07 -11.92
N SER A 150 -0.77 1.09 -11.77
CA SER A 150 -2.00 1.27 -10.98
C SER A 150 -3.18 0.45 -11.49
N SER A 151 -3.16 0.03 -12.76
CA SER A 151 -4.14 -0.85 -13.38
C SER A 151 -3.95 -2.34 -13.05
N ILE A 152 -3.00 -2.69 -12.18
CA ILE A 152 -2.85 -4.07 -11.68
C ILE A 152 -3.77 -4.26 -10.48
N TYR A 153 -4.66 -5.25 -10.54
CA TYR A 153 -5.45 -5.64 -9.39
C TYR A 153 -4.57 -6.09 -8.25
N HIS A 154 -4.73 -5.46 -7.10
CA HIS A 154 -3.93 -5.76 -5.92
C HIS A 154 -4.75 -5.64 -4.64
N SER A 155 -4.27 -6.26 -3.58
CA SER A 155 -4.90 -6.22 -2.27
C SER A 155 -3.89 -6.55 -1.17
N PRO A 156 -4.04 -6.01 0.05
CA PRO A 156 -3.32 -6.55 1.20
C PRO A 156 -3.67 -8.01 1.41
N LEU A 157 -2.65 -8.81 1.74
CA LEU A 157 -2.81 -10.19 2.20
C LEU A 157 -2.29 -10.28 3.63
N GLN A 158 -3.20 -10.57 4.57
CA GLN A 158 -2.90 -10.80 5.98
C GLN A 158 -3.74 -11.98 6.46
N PHE A 159 -3.25 -13.19 6.21
CA PHE A 159 -3.94 -14.41 6.59
C PHE A 159 -3.81 -14.73 8.07
N ALA A 160 -4.44 -15.84 8.49
CA ALA A 160 -4.38 -16.35 9.85
C ALA A 160 -2.94 -16.50 10.36
N GLY A 161 -2.72 -16.16 11.62
CA GLY A 161 -1.42 -16.17 12.27
C GLY A 161 -0.73 -14.81 12.37
N ASN A 162 -1.16 -13.81 11.59
CA ASN A 162 -0.73 -12.44 11.83
C ASN A 162 -1.41 -11.89 13.09
N SER A 163 -0.65 -11.24 13.95
CA SER A 163 -1.12 -10.66 15.22
C SER A 163 -0.93 -9.16 15.28
N THR A 164 0.00 -8.64 14.48
CA THR A 164 0.34 -7.22 14.46
C THR A 164 -0.36 -6.53 13.30
N PRO A 165 -1.01 -5.37 13.54
CA PRO A 165 -1.51 -4.53 12.46
C PRO A 165 -0.39 -4.18 11.48
N ARG A 166 -0.73 -4.09 10.20
CA ARG A 166 0.24 -3.74 9.17
C ARG A 166 0.11 -2.27 8.80
N TYR A 167 1.23 -1.57 8.87
CA TYR A 167 1.37 -0.19 8.43
C TYR A 167 2.13 -0.15 7.11
N VAL A 168 1.55 0.51 6.14
CA VAL A 168 2.16 0.78 4.83
C VAL A 168 2.02 2.25 4.48
N MET A 169 2.95 2.75 3.68
CA MET A 169 2.78 4.01 2.99
C MET A 169 2.45 3.71 1.54
N ALA A 170 1.31 4.19 1.06
CA ALA A 170 0.94 4.13 -0.35
C ALA A 170 1.17 5.49 -1.00
N ASN A 171 1.83 5.48 -2.14
CA ASN A 171 2.15 6.66 -2.93
C ASN A 171 1.57 6.48 -4.33
N PHE A 172 0.59 7.30 -4.65
CA PHE A 172 -0.11 7.35 -5.93
C PHE A 172 0.61 8.36 -6.83
N MET A 173 1.09 7.91 -7.98
CA MET A 173 2.03 8.66 -8.83
C MET A 173 1.47 8.90 -10.23
N ASN A 174 1.61 10.16 -10.72
CA ASN A 174 1.25 10.59 -12.08
C ASN A 174 2.39 11.35 -12.76
#